data_83d188d7a0987aecc23c589eb6aa2657
#
_entry.id   83d188d7a0987aecc23c589eb6aa2657
#
_cell.length_a   1.000
_cell.length_b   1.000
_cell.length_c   1.000
_cell.angle_alpha   90.00
_cell.angle_beta   90.00
_cell.angle_gamma   90.00
#
_symmetry.space_group_name_H-M   'P 1'
#
loop_
_entity.id
_entity.type
_entity.pdbx_description
1 polymer ?
#
loop_
_entity_poly.entity_id
_entity_poly.type
_entity_poly.pdbx_seq_one_letter_code
_entity_poly.pdbx_strand_id
1 'polypeptide(L)'
;MKKIDPITEQEWEQCNEFNKSIFEEFLMNSYHLSPKSKAAYRSNLMIWFNFVRTNLNNKPQHEIKPIEYMRFQSWLVSLGHSSSDISNKRSAISSLCNYIETYYLDLYPNFRSCIVKGMSKPENKPVHEKIPPTKEEMEMLIAEMEKREDWQKAAYLRYTFDTGCRRGESIQLLKEVVDYEPVIKEREFIDEDGNSKIATVKYYRSNKTRCKGRGETGKVRKLIFSQETLDAIKKWLEVRGEDSCPYVFVARHDGEYQQISDSAINKWATNVFTPILGRRFHPHILREARATIGVVEEGKSIESMQKLLGHNSSETTQIYVIREDDDDDIDELFI
;
A
#
# COMPACT_ATOMS: atom_id res chain seq x y z
N MET A 1 17.44 11.53 -6.40
CA MET A 1 16.19 12.21 -6.84
C MET A 1 16.19 13.64 -6.31
N LYS A 2 16.15 14.62 -7.18
CA LYS A 2 15.99 16.03 -6.80
C LYS A 2 14.51 16.27 -6.51
N LYS A 3 14.19 16.80 -5.33
CA LYS A 3 12.80 17.09 -4.96
C LYS A 3 12.28 18.23 -5.85
N ILE A 4 11.07 18.08 -6.36
CA ILE A 4 10.34 19.16 -7.04
C ILE A 4 9.62 19.94 -5.95
N ASP A 5 9.88 21.25 -5.88
CA ASP A 5 9.18 22.10 -4.92
C ASP A 5 7.69 22.25 -5.31
N PRO A 6 6.80 22.29 -4.33
CA PRO A 6 5.40 22.57 -4.61
C PRO A 6 5.24 23.92 -5.31
N ILE A 7 4.29 24.00 -6.24
CA ILE A 7 3.90 25.28 -6.86
C ILE A 7 3.30 26.19 -5.77
N THR A 8 3.72 27.43 -5.75
CA THR A 8 3.15 28.46 -4.86
C THR A 8 1.79 28.96 -5.37
N GLU A 9 1.01 29.59 -4.51
CA GLU A 9 -0.28 30.19 -4.91
C GLU A 9 -0.09 31.24 -6.01
N GLN A 10 0.93 32.08 -5.89
CA GLN A 10 1.25 33.07 -6.90
C GLN A 10 1.61 32.46 -8.27
N GLU A 11 2.36 31.37 -8.26
CA GLU A 11 2.68 30.64 -9.49
C GLU A 11 1.46 29.93 -10.07
N TRP A 12 0.57 29.40 -9.20
CA TRP A 12 -0.66 28.78 -9.63
C TRP A 12 -1.61 29.77 -10.31
N GLU A 13 -1.72 30.99 -9.77
CA GLU A 13 -2.51 32.05 -10.39
C GLU A 13 -2.00 32.45 -11.77
N GLN A 14 -0.71 32.27 -12.07
CA GLN A 14 -0.15 32.51 -13.39
C GLN A 14 -0.39 31.36 -14.39
N CYS A 15 -0.90 30.21 -13.95
CA CYS A 15 -1.24 29.12 -14.84
C CYS A 15 -2.41 29.53 -15.77
N ASN A 16 -2.41 28.93 -16.96
CA ASN A 16 -3.48 29.13 -17.95
C ASN A 16 -4.87 28.89 -17.33
N GLU A 17 -5.82 29.78 -17.60
CA GLU A 17 -7.17 29.72 -17.03
C GLU A 17 -7.90 28.41 -17.36
N PHE A 18 -7.79 27.95 -18.61
CA PHE A 18 -8.35 26.63 -18.98
C PHE A 18 -7.76 25.52 -18.12
N ASN A 19 -6.47 25.53 -17.86
CA ASN A 19 -5.79 24.50 -17.07
C ASN A 19 -6.25 24.52 -15.61
N LYS A 20 -6.47 25.70 -15.02
CA LYS A 20 -6.99 25.84 -13.66
C LYS A 20 -8.43 25.32 -13.58
N SER A 21 -9.28 25.74 -14.50
CA SER A 21 -10.70 25.34 -14.54
C SER A 21 -10.84 23.83 -14.72
N ILE A 22 -10.20 23.24 -15.72
CA ILE A 22 -10.30 21.81 -16.00
C ILE A 22 -9.70 20.94 -14.88
N PHE A 23 -8.68 21.43 -14.19
CA PHE A 23 -8.07 20.75 -13.05
C PHE A 23 -9.07 20.64 -11.88
N GLU A 24 -9.73 21.72 -11.49
CA GLU A 24 -10.70 21.70 -10.39
C GLU A 24 -11.93 20.86 -10.76
N GLU A 25 -12.46 21.02 -11.98
CA GLU A 25 -13.60 20.23 -12.45
C GLU A 25 -13.28 18.73 -12.49
N PHE A 26 -12.12 18.35 -13.02
CA PHE A 26 -11.69 16.96 -13.06
C PHE A 26 -11.62 16.35 -11.65
N LEU A 27 -11.01 17.06 -10.70
CA LEU A 27 -10.91 16.56 -9.32
C LEU A 27 -12.27 16.51 -8.63
N MET A 28 -13.14 17.49 -8.86
CA MET A 28 -14.51 17.49 -8.34
C MET A 28 -15.29 16.28 -8.84
N ASN A 29 -15.27 16.03 -10.14
CA ASN A 29 -16.06 14.99 -10.80
C ASN A 29 -15.43 13.59 -10.73
N SER A 30 -14.23 13.44 -10.15
CA SER A 30 -13.57 12.16 -9.99
C SER A 30 -14.11 11.36 -8.79
N TYR A 31 -15.40 11.04 -8.77
CA TYR A 31 -16.06 10.29 -7.67
C TYR A 31 -15.53 8.87 -7.50
N HIS A 32 -14.99 8.28 -8.55
CA HIS A 32 -14.41 6.94 -8.54
C HIS A 32 -13.05 6.87 -7.84
N LEU A 33 -12.39 8.00 -7.60
CA LEU A 33 -11.10 8.06 -6.91
C LEU A 33 -11.29 8.08 -5.38
N SER A 34 -10.42 7.35 -4.68
CA SER A 34 -10.34 7.49 -3.22
C SER A 34 -9.78 8.87 -2.84
N PRO A 35 -10.07 9.40 -1.62
CA PRO A 35 -9.51 10.67 -1.15
C PRO A 35 -7.98 10.73 -1.30
N LYS A 36 -7.28 9.63 -0.98
CA LYS A 36 -5.82 9.52 -1.12
C LYS A 36 -5.37 9.59 -2.58
N SER A 37 -6.14 8.98 -3.49
CA SER A 37 -5.86 9.04 -4.94
C SER A 37 -6.11 10.44 -5.49
N LYS A 38 -7.19 11.11 -5.05
CA LYS A 38 -7.46 12.51 -5.43
C LYS A 38 -6.32 13.43 -5.00
N ALA A 39 -5.83 13.30 -3.75
CA ALA A 39 -4.70 14.08 -3.26
C ALA A 39 -3.41 13.83 -4.07
N ALA A 40 -3.12 12.57 -4.43
CA ALA A 40 -1.98 12.24 -5.28
C ALA A 40 -2.13 12.81 -6.70
N TYR A 41 -3.33 12.75 -7.29
CA TYR A 41 -3.60 13.33 -8.61
C TYR A 41 -3.48 14.85 -8.57
N ARG A 42 -4.03 15.50 -7.54
CA ARG A 42 -3.85 16.96 -7.31
C ARG A 42 -2.37 17.33 -7.34
N SER A 43 -1.55 16.69 -6.53
CA SER A 43 -0.11 16.95 -6.47
C SER A 43 0.60 16.72 -7.81
N ASN A 44 0.31 15.61 -8.48
CA ASN A 44 0.94 15.27 -9.77
C ASN A 44 0.55 16.23 -10.89
N LEU A 45 -0.72 16.64 -10.95
CA LEU A 45 -1.21 17.61 -11.95
C LEU A 45 -0.69 19.02 -11.68
N MET A 46 -0.54 19.42 -10.43
CA MET A 46 0.08 20.72 -10.10
C MET A 46 1.55 20.76 -10.57
N ILE A 47 2.31 19.69 -10.42
CA ILE A 47 3.67 19.58 -10.97
C ILE A 47 3.64 19.67 -12.51
N TRP A 48 2.69 18.99 -13.14
CA TRP A 48 2.53 19.05 -14.59
C TRP A 48 2.22 20.46 -15.08
N PHE A 49 1.23 21.12 -14.51
CA PHE A 49 0.84 22.47 -14.94
C PHE A 49 1.90 23.52 -14.64
N ASN A 50 2.68 23.35 -13.58
CA ASN A 50 3.83 24.22 -13.36
C ASN A 50 4.89 24.02 -14.46
N PHE A 51 5.17 22.78 -14.87
CA PHE A 51 6.03 22.52 -16.01
C PHE A 51 5.50 23.12 -17.31
N VAL A 52 4.20 22.99 -17.57
CA VAL A 52 3.54 23.60 -18.74
C VAL A 52 3.70 25.12 -18.72
N ARG A 53 3.45 25.75 -17.56
CA ARG A 53 3.62 27.19 -17.37
C ARG A 53 5.04 27.64 -17.71
N THR A 54 6.04 26.95 -17.17
CA THR A 54 7.44 27.39 -17.25
C THR A 54 8.17 26.95 -18.53
N ASN A 55 7.80 25.82 -19.13
CA ASN A 55 8.55 25.20 -20.22
C ASN A 55 7.78 25.05 -21.54
N LEU A 56 6.45 25.25 -21.52
CA LEU A 56 5.59 25.05 -22.69
C LEU A 56 4.74 26.29 -22.99
N ASN A 57 5.27 27.50 -22.69
CA ASN A 57 4.62 28.79 -22.94
C ASN A 57 3.20 28.87 -22.36
N ASN A 58 2.97 28.24 -21.20
CA ASN A 58 1.68 28.25 -20.48
C ASN A 58 0.48 27.84 -21.36
N LYS A 59 0.67 26.86 -22.27
CA LYS A 59 -0.38 26.39 -23.19
C LYS A 59 -1.56 25.78 -22.44
N PRO A 60 -2.79 25.92 -22.96
CA PRO A 60 -3.91 25.15 -22.47
C PRO A 60 -3.72 23.64 -22.77
N GLN A 61 -4.22 22.78 -21.88
CA GLN A 61 -4.04 21.32 -21.96
C GLN A 61 -4.49 20.73 -23.29
N HIS A 62 -5.53 21.29 -23.91
CA HIS A 62 -6.08 20.80 -25.18
C HIS A 62 -5.17 21.07 -26.40
N GLU A 63 -4.15 21.90 -26.26
CA GLU A 63 -3.16 22.18 -27.31
C GLU A 63 -1.85 21.42 -27.15
N ILE A 64 -1.65 20.73 -26.01
CA ILE A 64 -0.38 20.06 -25.70
C ILE A 64 -0.24 18.79 -26.55
N LYS A 65 0.91 18.66 -27.19
CA LYS A 65 1.24 17.56 -28.10
C LYS A 65 2.02 16.43 -27.40
N PRO A 66 2.00 15.21 -27.94
CA PRO A 66 2.76 14.08 -27.35
C PRO A 66 4.25 14.36 -27.17
N ILE A 67 4.87 15.09 -28.07
CA ILE A 67 6.31 15.45 -27.94
C ILE A 67 6.57 16.37 -26.73
N GLU A 68 5.61 17.21 -26.36
CA GLU A 68 5.74 18.12 -25.23
C GLU A 68 5.62 17.35 -23.91
N TYR A 69 4.74 16.32 -23.84
CA TYR A 69 4.75 15.40 -22.72
C TYR A 69 6.07 14.61 -22.62
N MET A 70 6.67 14.19 -23.74
CA MET A 70 7.98 13.53 -23.71
C MET A 70 9.08 14.42 -23.14
N ARG A 71 9.04 15.75 -23.38
CA ARG A 71 9.95 16.71 -22.73
C ARG A 71 9.78 16.73 -21.22
N PHE A 72 8.53 16.69 -20.72
CA PHE A 72 8.25 16.55 -19.28
C PHE A 72 8.81 15.24 -18.70
N GLN A 73 8.58 14.12 -19.38
CA GLN A 73 9.12 12.82 -18.96
C GLN A 73 10.65 12.84 -18.89
N SER A 74 11.31 13.38 -19.92
CA SER A 74 12.77 13.52 -19.97
C SER A 74 13.30 14.43 -18.87
N TRP A 75 12.59 15.50 -18.56
CA TRP A 75 12.91 16.39 -17.44
C TRP A 75 12.84 15.65 -16.10
N LEU A 76 11.80 14.86 -15.84
CA LEU A 76 11.70 14.03 -14.64
C LEU A 76 12.84 13.01 -14.52
N VAL A 77 13.21 12.37 -15.64
CA VAL A 77 14.36 11.46 -15.70
C VAL A 77 15.64 12.18 -15.35
N SER A 78 15.89 13.38 -15.90
CA SER A 78 17.08 14.17 -15.61
C SER A 78 17.20 14.60 -14.14
N LEU A 79 16.07 14.72 -13.43
CA LEU A 79 16.00 14.97 -11.98
C LEU A 79 16.17 13.70 -11.14
N GLY A 80 16.32 12.52 -11.77
CA GLY A 80 16.50 11.24 -11.10
C GLY A 80 15.23 10.65 -10.50
N HIS A 81 14.05 11.00 -11.04
CA HIS A 81 12.78 10.39 -10.61
C HIS A 81 12.68 8.92 -11.05
N SER A 82 12.13 8.06 -10.19
CA SER A 82 11.94 6.65 -10.50
C SER A 82 10.87 6.44 -11.59
N SER A 83 10.98 5.33 -12.33
CA SER A 83 9.99 4.93 -13.34
C SER A 83 8.58 4.81 -12.74
N SER A 84 8.46 4.36 -11.50
CA SER A 84 7.19 4.29 -10.77
C SER A 84 6.59 5.67 -10.49
N ASP A 85 7.41 6.64 -10.06
CA ASP A 85 6.96 8.01 -9.80
C ASP A 85 6.54 8.71 -11.11
N ILE A 86 7.33 8.53 -12.18
CA ILE A 86 6.99 9.02 -13.52
C ILE A 86 5.66 8.41 -14.01
N SER A 87 5.46 7.09 -13.80
CA SER A 87 4.21 6.40 -14.15
C SER A 87 3.01 6.94 -13.39
N ASN A 88 3.17 7.31 -12.11
CA ASN A 88 2.10 7.92 -11.32
C ASN A 88 1.69 9.28 -11.89
N LYS A 89 2.64 10.13 -12.26
CA LYS A 89 2.39 11.42 -12.90
C LYS A 89 1.73 11.24 -14.26
N ARG A 90 2.24 10.30 -15.07
CA ARG A 90 1.64 9.93 -16.36
C ARG A 90 0.18 9.50 -16.21
N SER A 91 -0.13 8.69 -15.20
CA SER A 91 -1.50 8.22 -14.96
C SER A 91 -2.45 9.36 -14.63
N ALA A 92 -2.02 10.33 -13.83
CA ALA A 92 -2.83 11.52 -13.51
C ALA A 92 -3.12 12.36 -14.76
N ILE A 93 -2.08 12.63 -15.58
CA ILE A 93 -2.22 13.39 -16.83
C ILE A 93 -3.11 12.65 -17.84
N SER A 94 -2.91 11.33 -17.98
CA SER A 94 -3.74 10.50 -18.87
C SER A 94 -5.21 10.51 -18.46
N SER A 95 -5.49 10.45 -17.15
CA SER A 95 -6.86 10.52 -16.65
C SER A 95 -7.51 11.87 -16.91
N LEU A 96 -6.75 12.97 -16.78
CA LEU A 96 -7.21 14.30 -17.14
C LEU A 96 -7.47 14.42 -18.65
N CYS A 97 -6.57 13.90 -19.49
CA CYS A 97 -6.79 13.87 -20.94
C CYS A 97 -8.06 13.08 -21.31
N ASN A 98 -8.26 11.92 -20.72
CA ASN A 98 -9.48 11.13 -20.94
C ASN A 98 -10.75 11.88 -20.49
N TYR A 99 -10.66 12.66 -19.40
CA TYR A 99 -11.76 13.53 -18.96
C TYR A 99 -12.09 14.59 -20.03
N ILE A 100 -11.08 15.24 -20.60
CA ILE A 100 -11.27 16.22 -21.67
C ILE A 100 -11.86 15.54 -22.93
N GLU A 101 -11.34 14.38 -23.33
CA GLU A 101 -11.88 13.62 -24.47
C GLU A 101 -13.33 13.19 -24.26
N THR A 102 -13.73 12.91 -23.03
CA THR A 102 -15.09 12.46 -22.73
C THR A 102 -16.10 13.59 -22.68
N TYR A 103 -15.74 14.72 -22.08
CA TYR A 103 -16.71 15.76 -21.73
C TYR A 103 -16.55 17.07 -22.49
N TYR A 104 -15.43 17.26 -23.22
CA TYR A 104 -15.08 18.49 -23.90
C TYR A 104 -14.85 18.31 -25.42
N LEU A 105 -15.12 17.12 -25.96
CA LEU A 105 -14.88 16.84 -27.37
C LEU A 105 -15.68 17.75 -28.32
N ASP A 106 -16.90 18.12 -27.93
CA ASP A 106 -17.75 19.04 -28.72
C ASP A 106 -17.14 20.46 -28.80
N LEU A 107 -16.46 20.89 -27.76
CA LEU A 107 -15.77 22.19 -27.71
C LEU A 107 -14.38 22.13 -28.37
N TYR A 108 -13.71 20.99 -28.28
CA TYR A 108 -12.37 20.76 -28.81
C TYR A 108 -12.31 19.50 -29.70
N PRO A 109 -12.97 19.48 -30.87
CA PRO A 109 -13.12 18.27 -31.69
C PRO A 109 -11.79 17.72 -32.20
N ASN A 110 -10.76 18.54 -32.25
CA ASN A 110 -9.39 18.14 -32.64
C ASN A 110 -8.50 17.74 -31.47
N PHE A 111 -9.02 17.74 -30.26
CA PHE A 111 -8.24 17.31 -29.11
C PHE A 111 -7.80 15.86 -29.27
N ARG A 112 -6.55 15.59 -28.89
CA ARG A 112 -5.99 14.25 -28.76
C ARG A 112 -5.12 14.23 -27.50
N SER A 113 -5.23 13.17 -26.74
CA SER A 113 -4.39 12.98 -25.55
C SER A 113 -2.91 13.18 -25.88
N CYS A 114 -2.21 13.93 -25.06
CA CYS A 114 -0.76 14.05 -25.14
C CYS A 114 -0.05 12.74 -24.70
N ILE A 115 -0.78 11.77 -24.15
CA ILE A 115 -0.28 10.46 -23.78
C ILE A 115 -0.88 9.42 -24.72
N VAL A 116 -0.07 8.94 -25.64
CA VAL A 116 -0.51 7.99 -26.68
C VAL A 116 -0.03 6.57 -26.39
N LYS A 117 -0.75 5.58 -26.96
CA LYS A 117 -0.37 4.16 -26.90
C LYS A 117 0.99 3.96 -27.60
N GLY A 118 1.85 3.13 -27.01
CA GLY A 118 3.20 2.86 -27.53
C GLY A 118 4.26 3.90 -27.17
N MET A 119 3.91 4.98 -26.48
CA MET A 119 4.90 5.95 -25.98
C MET A 119 5.87 5.26 -25.00
N SER A 120 7.16 5.46 -25.21
CA SER A 120 8.20 4.86 -24.36
C SER A 120 8.07 5.26 -22.90
N LYS A 121 8.37 4.33 -22.02
CA LYS A 121 8.42 4.53 -20.57
C LYS A 121 9.85 4.33 -20.11
N PRO A 122 10.30 5.03 -19.04
CA PRO A 122 11.56 4.71 -18.40
C PRO A 122 11.59 3.25 -17.95
N GLU A 123 12.74 2.62 -18.06
CA GLU A 123 12.95 1.26 -17.58
C GLU A 123 12.64 1.14 -16.08
N ASN A 124 11.94 0.09 -15.73
CA ASN A 124 11.63 -0.18 -14.33
C ASN A 124 12.81 -0.90 -13.67
N LYS A 125 13.67 -0.11 -13.02
CA LYS A 125 14.79 -0.66 -12.24
C LYS A 125 14.35 -0.86 -10.81
N PRO A 126 14.44 -2.08 -10.24
CA PRO A 126 14.21 -2.29 -8.82
C PRO A 126 15.25 -1.48 -8.04
N VAL A 127 14.76 -0.58 -7.17
CA VAL A 127 15.63 0.32 -6.40
C VAL A 127 16.22 -0.40 -5.18
N HIS A 128 15.56 -1.46 -4.72
CA HIS A 128 15.96 -2.24 -3.55
C HIS A 128 15.57 -3.70 -3.74
N GLU A 129 16.47 -4.57 -3.34
CA GLU A 129 16.16 -5.97 -3.14
C GLU A 129 15.12 -6.13 -2.03
N LYS A 130 14.15 -7.01 -2.25
CA LYS A 130 13.09 -7.29 -1.30
C LYS A 130 13.34 -8.64 -0.68
N ILE A 131 13.88 -8.63 0.53
CA ILE A 131 14.10 -9.85 1.31
C ILE A 131 13.09 -9.85 2.46
N PRO A 132 11.98 -10.60 2.35
CA PRO A 132 11.02 -10.72 3.44
C PRO A 132 11.68 -11.33 4.68
N PRO A 133 11.27 -10.94 5.89
CA PRO A 133 11.75 -11.61 7.10
C PRO A 133 11.24 -13.06 7.15
N THR A 134 12.10 -13.96 7.61
CA THR A 134 11.74 -15.34 7.93
C THR A 134 10.86 -15.40 9.19
N LYS A 135 10.33 -16.59 9.48
CA LYS A 135 9.53 -16.80 10.69
C LYS A 135 10.35 -16.53 11.95
N GLU A 136 11.59 -17.02 12.00
CA GLU A 136 12.52 -16.80 13.11
C GLU A 136 12.85 -15.32 13.30
N GLU A 137 13.07 -14.59 12.22
CA GLU A 137 13.32 -13.16 12.27
C GLU A 137 12.10 -12.38 12.75
N MET A 138 10.90 -12.82 12.40
CA MET A 138 9.66 -12.23 12.92
C MET A 138 9.51 -12.46 14.43
N GLU A 139 9.78 -13.69 14.89
CA GLU A 139 9.74 -14.02 16.32
C GLU A 139 10.80 -13.24 17.09
N MET A 140 12.01 -13.11 16.55
CA MET A 140 13.09 -12.29 17.12
C MET A 140 12.68 -10.82 17.24
N LEU A 141 12.06 -10.24 16.21
CA LEU A 141 11.58 -8.85 16.24
C LEU A 141 10.53 -8.64 17.34
N ILE A 142 9.57 -9.56 17.43
CA ILE A 142 8.50 -9.51 18.43
C ILE A 142 9.09 -9.63 19.84
N ALA A 143 9.97 -10.62 20.07
CA ALA A 143 10.63 -10.82 21.34
C ALA A 143 11.47 -9.61 21.78
N GLU A 144 12.15 -8.96 20.84
CA GLU A 144 12.91 -7.74 21.15
C GLU A 144 12.00 -6.57 21.51
N MET A 145 10.80 -6.45 20.91
CA MET A 145 9.82 -5.44 21.33
C MET A 145 9.26 -5.74 22.71
N GLU A 146 8.94 -6.99 23.02
CA GLU A 146 8.48 -7.44 24.33
C GLU A 146 9.54 -7.20 25.41
N LYS A 147 10.79 -7.49 25.12
CA LYS A 147 11.94 -7.22 26.02
C LYS A 147 12.12 -5.73 26.32
N ARG A 148 11.82 -4.87 25.35
CA ARG A 148 11.84 -3.40 25.50
C ARG A 148 10.57 -2.85 26.13
N GLU A 149 9.63 -3.70 26.50
CA GLU A 149 8.29 -3.33 26.97
C GLU A 149 7.52 -2.44 25.97
N ASP A 150 7.87 -2.52 24.67
CA ASP A 150 7.20 -1.81 23.60
C ASP A 150 6.02 -2.62 23.07
N TRP A 151 5.05 -2.84 23.94
CA TRP A 151 3.91 -3.73 23.74
C TRP A 151 3.06 -3.33 22.53
N GLN A 152 2.98 -2.05 22.21
CA GLN A 152 2.26 -1.60 21.02
C GLN A 152 2.89 -2.12 19.72
N LYS A 153 4.22 -2.04 19.62
CA LYS A 153 4.93 -2.53 18.43
C LYS A 153 4.96 -4.05 18.37
N ALA A 154 5.05 -4.73 19.49
CA ALA A 154 4.90 -6.19 19.55
C ALA A 154 3.52 -6.63 19.03
N ALA A 155 2.45 -6.04 19.55
CA ALA A 155 1.08 -6.31 19.08
C ALA A 155 0.89 -5.95 17.59
N TYR A 156 1.50 -4.86 17.12
CA TYR A 156 1.45 -4.46 15.72
C TYR A 156 2.12 -5.49 14.80
N LEU A 157 3.30 -5.99 15.17
CA LEU A 157 4.03 -7.00 14.39
C LEU A 157 3.22 -8.30 14.33
N ARG A 158 2.72 -8.83 15.46
CA ARG A 158 1.87 -10.03 15.49
C ARG A 158 0.63 -9.88 14.63
N TYR A 159 -0.12 -8.80 14.82
CA TYR A 159 -1.35 -8.55 14.09
C TYR A 159 -1.13 -8.43 12.57
N THR A 160 -0.12 -7.67 12.16
CA THR A 160 0.15 -7.46 10.74
C THR A 160 0.76 -8.70 10.07
N PHE A 161 1.53 -9.49 10.80
CA PHE A 161 2.03 -10.76 10.32
C PHE A 161 0.89 -11.79 10.17
N ASP A 162 0.09 -12.04 11.19
CA ASP A 162 -1.04 -12.97 11.12
C ASP A 162 -1.99 -12.66 9.96
N THR A 163 -2.40 -11.41 9.88
CA THR A 163 -3.42 -10.98 8.92
C THR A 163 -2.88 -10.75 7.51
N GLY A 164 -1.57 -10.54 7.37
CA GLY A 164 -0.95 -10.07 6.12
C GLY A 164 -1.57 -8.78 5.59
N CYS A 165 -2.17 -7.96 6.46
CA CYS A 165 -2.92 -6.78 6.06
C CYS A 165 -2.02 -5.66 5.54
N ARG A 166 -2.61 -4.75 4.77
CA ARG A 166 -1.90 -3.52 4.36
C ARG A 166 -1.80 -2.57 5.53
N ARG A 167 -0.75 -1.73 5.56
CA ARG A 167 -0.54 -0.70 6.59
C ARG A 167 -1.79 0.14 6.87
N GLY A 168 -2.46 0.63 5.83
CA GLY A 168 -3.70 1.40 6.00
C GLY A 168 -4.91 0.59 6.47
N GLU A 169 -4.82 -0.75 6.45
CA GLU A 169 -5.82 -1.65 7.02
C GLU A 169 -5.53 -1.85 8.52
N SER A 170 -4.25 -2.03 8.91
CA SER A 170 -3.87 -2.30 10.30
C SER A 170 -4.25 -1.18 11.27
N ILE A 171 -4.09 0.07 10.86
CA ILE A 171 -4.38 1.23 11.72
C ILE A 171 -5.87 1.44 12.02
N GLN A 172 -6.78 0.70 11.38
CA GLN A 172 -8.22 0.78 11.58
C GLN A 172 -8.74 -0.20 12.65
N LEU A 173 -7.86 -0.95 13.30
CA LEU A 173 -8.26 -1.91 14.33
C LEU A 173 -8.79 -1.18 15.55
N LEU A 174 -10.01 -1.55 16.00
CA LEU A 174 -10.69 -0.95 17.14
C LEU A 174 -10.45 -1.77 18.42
N LYS A 175 -10.45 -1.08 19.58
CA LYS A 175 -10.25 -1.72 20.90
C LYS A 175 -11.29 -2.81 21.21
N GLU A 176 -12.52 -2.63 20.76
CA GLU A 176 -13.63 -3.57 20.97
C GLU A 176 -13.35 -5.00 20.45
N VAL A 177 -12.31 -5.17 19.62
CA VAL A 177 -11.91 -6.49 19.10
C VAL A 177 -11.57 -7.48 20.21
N VAL A 178 -11.17 -7.02 21.40
CA VAL A 178 -10.82 -7.87 22.54
C VAL A 178 -12.03 -8.52 23.20
N ASP A 179 -13.22 -8.00 22.92
CA ASP A 179 -14.50 -8.48 23.42
C ASP A 179 -15.24 -9.38 22.40
N TYR A 180 -14.65 -9.57 21.22
CA TYR A 180 -15.28 -10.39 20.18
C TYR A 180 -15.10 -11.88 20.47
N GLU A 181 -16.18 -12.62 20.29
CA GLU A 181 -16.14 -14.07 20.39
C GLU A 181 -15.29 -14.71 19.30
N PRO A 182 -14.55 -15.78 19.62
CA PRO A 182 -13.79 -16.52 18.64
C PRO A 182 -14.72 -17.24 17.65
N VAL A 183 -14.21 -17.41 16.42
CA VAL A 183 -14.80 -18.33 15.46
C VAL A 183 -14.18 -19.69 15.70
N ILE A 184 -15.00 -20.67 16.08
CA ILE A 184 -14.60 -22.06 16.29
C ILE A 184 -15.20 -22.90 15.17
N LYS A 185 -14.36 -23.71 14.51
CA LYS A 185 -14.78 -24.63 13.43
C LYS A 185 -14.06 -25.94 13.57
N GLU A 186 -14.78 -27.01 13.35
CA GLU A 186 -14.19 -28.33 13.13
C GLU A 186 -13.84 -28.49 11.66
N ARG A 187 -12.66 -29.00 11.37
CA ARG A 187 -12.20 -29.33 10.03
C ARG A 187 -11.60 -30.73 10.01
N GLU A 188 -12.08 -31.54 9.09
CA GLU A 188 -11.48 -32.79 8.75
C GLU A 188 -10.21 -32.53 7.90
N PHE A 189 -9.13 -33.21 8.21
CA PHE A 189 -7.89 -33.21 7.46
C PHE A 189 -7.28 -34.60 7.47
N ILE A 190 -6.44 -34.87 6.49
CA ILE A 190 -5.69 -36.13 6.39
C ILE A 190 -4.31 -35.87 7.00
N ASP A 191 -3.90 -36.68 7.97
CA ASP A 191 -2.57 -36.59 8.55
C ASP A 191 -1.49 -37.24 7.64
N GLU A 192 -0.22 -37.16 8.06
CA GLU A 192 0.92 -37.70 7.32
C GLU A 192 0.84 -39.21 7.09
N ASP A 193 0.10 -39.91 7.95
CA ASP A 193 -0.13 -41.38 7.86
C ASP A 193 -1.35 -41.74 7.00
N GLY A 194 -2.04 -40.73 6.42
CA GLY A 194 -3.22 -40.93 5.57
C GLY A 194 -4.54 -41.13 6.34
N ASN A 195 -4.57 -40.89 7.66
CA ASN A 195 -5.79 -41.03 8.47
C ASN A 195 -6.58 -39.75 8.51
N SER A 196 -7.92 -39.85 8.41
CA SER A 196 -8.79 -38.70 8.63
C SER A 196 -8.82 -38.34 10.11
N LYS A 197 -8.55 -37.07 10.41
CA LYS A 197 -8.62 -36.47 11.76
C LYS A 197 -9.44 -35.18 11.73
N ILE A 198 -10.07 -34.90 12.85
CA ILE A 198 -10.81 -33.64 13.03
C ILE A 198 -9.95 -32.70 13.89
N ALA A 199 -9.68 -31.50 13.37
CA ALA A 199 -9.05 -30.42 14.11
C ALA A 199 -10.06 -29.33 14.43
N THR A 200 -10.04 -28.86 15.66
CA THR A 200 -10.76 -27.63 16.05
C THR A 200 -9.89 -26.43 15.73
N VAL A 201 -10.36 -25.61 14.78
CA VAL A 201 -9.69 -24.37 14.39
C VAL A 201 -10.36 -23.21 15.11
N LYS A 202 -9.58 -22.44 15.89
CA LYS A 202 -10.02 -21.24 16.61
C LYS A 202 -9.28 -20.02 16.08
N TYR A 203 -10.02 -18.97 15.72
CA TYR A 203 -9.47 -17.70 15.28
C TYR A 203 -10.39 -16.54 15.60
N TYR A 204 -9.88 -15.33 15.52
CA TYR A 204 -10.62 -14.09 15.73
C TYR A 204 -10.78 -13.29 14.46
N ARG A 205 -11.77 -12.39 14.45
CA ARG A 205 -12.00 -11.47 13.33
C ARG A 205 -11.95 -10.04 13.83
N SER A 206 -11.32 -9.16 13.04
CA SER A 206 -11.33 -7.74 13.32
C SER A 206 -12.73 -7.13 13.13
N ASN A 207 -12.88 -5.87 13.55
CA ASN A 207 -13.93 -5.00 13.06
C ASN A 207 -13.87 -4.91 11.53
N LYS A 208 -14.93 -4.38 10.91
CA LYS A 208 -14.96 -4.10 9.46
C LYS A 208 -13.87 -3.09 9.12
N THR A 209 -12.97 -3.46 8.22
CA THR A 209 -11.80 -2.67 7.82
C THR A 209 -11.91 -2.29 6.35
N ARG A 210 -11.76 -1.01 6.03
CA ARG A 210 -11.72 -0.52 4.66
C ARG A 210 -10.41 -0.95 3.99
N CYS A 211 -10.54 -1.68 2.90
CA CYS A 211 -9.44 -2.10 2.05
C CYS A 211 -9.28 -1.17 0.83
N LYS A 212 -8.23 -1.44 0.02
CA LYS A 212 -8.05 -0.76 -1.25
C LYS A 212 -9.27 -0.98 -2.14
N GLY A 213 -9.82 0.09 -2.70
CA GLY A 213 -10.99 0.07 -3.58
C GLY A 213 -11.33 1.46 -4.11
N ARG A 214 -12.29 1.52 -5.04
CA ARG A 214 -12.75 2.78 -5.65
C ARG A 214 -13.66 3.55 -4.69
N GLY A 215 -13.69 4.86 -4.84
CA GLY A 215 -14.55 5.76 -4.07
C GLY A 215 -14.16 5.88 -2.59
N GLU A 216 -15.04 6.47 -1.79
CA GLU A 216 -14.81 6.68 -0.36
C GLU A 216 -14.93 5.41 0.46
N THR A 217 -15.93 4.59 0.19
CA THR A 217 -16.18 3.35 0.94
C THR A 217 -15.18 2.25 0.64
N GLY A 218 -14.69 2.14 -0.61
CA GLY A 218 -13.78 1.07 -1.03
C GLY A 218 -14.38 -0.34 -0.83
N LYS A 219 -13.51 -1.34 -0.75
CA LYS A 219 -13.89 -2.69 -0.30
C LYS A 219 -13.76 -2.78 1.22
N VAL A 220 -14.65 -3.51 1.86
CA VAL A 220 -14.63 -3.74 3.31
C VAL A 220 -14.48 -5.23 3.58
N ARG A 221 -13.59 -5.60 4.52
CA ARG A 221 -13.44 -6.98 4.99
C ARG A 221 -13.14 -7.03 6.48
N LYS A 222 -13.32 -8.20 7.10
CA LYS A 222 -12.79 -8.52 8.42
C LYS A 222 -11.47 -9.27 8.25
N LEU A 223 -10.47 -8.91 9.03
CA LEU A 223 -9.16 -9.56 9.05
C LEU A 223 -9.20 -10.71 10.06
N ILE A 224 -8.41 -11.76 9.80
CA ILE A 224 -8.39 -12.98 10.63
C ILE A 224 -7.03 -13.05 11.32
N PHE A 225 -7.03 -13.33 12.63
CA PHE A 225 -5.82 -13.43 13.44
C PHE A 225 -5.97 -14.46 14.57
N SER A 226 -4.85 -14.86 15.16
CA SER A 226 -4.71 -15.92 16.16
C SER A 226 -5.08 -15.45 17.58
N GLN A 227 -5.14 -16.42 18.51
CA GLN A 227 -5.25 -16.15 19.95
C GLN A 227 -4.02 -15.36 20.46
N GLU A 228 -2.81 -15.73 20.01
CA GLU A 228 -1.57 -15.07 20.41
C GLU A 228 -1.58 -13.57 20.05
N THR A 229 -2.08 -13.24 18.88
CA THR A 229 -2.27 -11.83 18.47
C THR A 229 -3.28 -11.11 19.35
N LEU A 230 -4.40 -11.77 19.72
CA LEU A 230 -5.36 -11.20 20.65
C LEU A 230 -4.73 -10.91 22.01
N ASP A 231 -3.95 -11.85 22.53
CA ASP A 231 -3.29 -11.73 23.84
C ASP A 231 -2.27 -10.58 23.82
N ALA A 232 -1.52 -10.43 22.74
CA ALA A 232 -0.61 -9.30 22.57
C ALA A 232 -1.35 -7.94 22.50
N ILE A 233 -2.52 -7.89 21.84
CA ILE A 233 -3.37 -6.70 21.81
C ILE A 233 -3.90 -6.39 23.22
N LYS A 234 -4.40 -7.38 23.96
CA LYS A 234 -4.87 -7.23 25.34
C LYS A 234 -3.74 -6.71 26.24
N LYS A 235 -2.53 -7.27 26.15
CA LYS A 235 -1.36 -6.81 26.90
C LYS A 235 -1.03 -5.35 26.60
N TRP A 236 -1.07 -4.96 25.33
CA TRP A 236 -0.87 -3.56 24.96
C TRP A 236 -1.95 -2.65 25.56
N LEU A 237 -3.22 -3.03 25.47
CA LEU A 237 -4.32 -2.21 26.00
C LEU A 237 -4.28 -2.12 27.52
N GLU A 238 -3.88 -3.19 28.23
CA GLU A 238 -3.63 -3.16 29.68
C GLU A 238 -2.56 -2.12 30.06
N VAL A 239 -1.41 -2.12 29.37
CA VAL A 239 -0.30 -1.18 29.63
C VAL A 239 -0.68 0.25 29.24
N ARG A 240 -1.47 0.41 28.19
CA ARG A 240 -1.95 1.70 27.72
C ARG A 240 -2.91 2.36 28.71
N GLY A 241 -3.72 1.58 29.41
CA GLY A 241 -4.78 2.05 30.30
C GLY A 241 -6.01 2.58 29.56
N GLU A 242 -6.92 3.16 30.34
CA GLU A 242 -8.17 3.70 29.81
C GLU A 242 -7.97 5.06 29.13
N ASP A 243 -8.58 5.25 28.00
CA ASP A 243 -8.64 6.51 27.24
C ASP A 243 -9.82 6.51 26.25
N SER A 244 -10.13 7.67 25.70
CA SER A 244 -11.26 7.89 24.79
C SER A 244 -11.01 7.44 23.34
N CYS A 245 -9.75 7.17 22.95
CA CYS A 245 -9.43 6.81 21.56
C CYS A 245 -9.87 5.37 21.27
N PRO A 246 -10.71 5.12 20.26
CA PRO A 246 -11.24 3.78 19.98
C PRO A 246 -10.26 2.84 19.29
N TYR A 247 -9.14 3.33 18.77
CA TYR A 247 -8.20 2.54 17.97
C TYR A 247 -7.19 1.80 18.86
N VAL A 248 -6.77 0.61 18.44
CA VAL A 248 -5.73 -0.18 19.10
C VAL A 248 -4.36 0.50 18.92
N PHE A 249 -4.02 0.88 17.67
CA PHE A 249 -2.72 1.49 17.37
C PHE A 249 -2.84 3.00 17.35
N VAL A 250 -2.04 3.65 18.21
CA VAL A 250 -2.18 5.07 18.50
C VAL A 250 -0.84 5.80 18.52
N ALA A 251 -0.90 7.11 18.42
CA ALA A 251 0.19 8.02 18.70
C ALA A 251 -0.30 9.08 19.70
N ARG A 252 0.61 9.61 20.53
CA ARG A 252 0.29 10.75 21.39
C ARG A 252 0.45 12.05 20.63
N HIS A 253 -0.57 12.90 20.73
CA HIS A 253 -0.55 14.26 20.23
C HIS A 253 -1.18 15.16 21.29
N ASP A 254 -0.46 16.19 21.72
CA ASP A 254 -0.88 17.12 22.79
C ASP A 254 -1.36 16.41 24.08
N GLY A 255 -0.70 15.31 24.41
CA GLY A 255 -1.00 14.52 25.62
C GLY A 255 -2.11 13.45 25.44
N GLU A 256 -2.88 13.51 24.37
CA GLU A 256 -3.97 12.58 24.09
C GLU A 256 -3.58 11.50 23.07
N TYR A 257 -4.24 10.34 23.15
CA TYR A 257 -4.10 9.29 22.15
C TYR A 257 -5.01 9.56 20.95
N GLN A 258 -4.43 9.45 19.77
CA GLN A 258 -5.13 9.53 18.49
C GLN A 258 -4.74 8.34 17.61
N GLN A 259 -5.56 8.03 16.60
CA GLN A 259 -5.22 7.00 15.63
C GLN A 259 -3.82 7.22 15.06
N ILE A 260 -3.01 6.17 15.04
CA ILE A 260 -1.67 6.26 14.47
C ILE A 260 -1.73 6.53 12.96
N SER A 261 -0.84 7.36 12.47
CA SER A 261 -0.76 7.67 11.04
C SER A 261 0.11 6.66 10.27
N ASP A 262 -0.13 6.55 8.96
CA ASP A 262 0.72 5.80 8.02
C ASP A 262 2.21 6.21 8.13
N SER A 263 2.50 7.50 8.39
CA SER A 263 3.86 8.02 8.50
C SER A 263 4.53 7.59 9.79
N ALA A 264 3.79 7.51 10.90
CA ALA A 264 4.32 7.02 12.17
C ALA A 264 4.72 5.54 12.10
N ILE A 265 3.91 4.70 11.44
CA ILE A 265 4.27 3.31 11.17
C ILE A 265 5.54 3.21 10.31
N ASN A 266 5.71 4.07 9.29
CA ASN A 266 6.96 4.11 8.52
C ASN A 266 8.17 4.49 9.39
N LYS A 267 7.99 5.40 10.36
CA LYS A 267 9.07 5.73 11.31
C LYS A 267 9.43 4.54 12.20
N TRP A 268 8.45 3.75 12.66
CA TRP A 268 8.74 2.49 13.36
C TRP A 268 9.56 1.54 12.51
N ALA A 269 9.15 1.33 11.26
CA ALA A 269 9.86 0.48 10.31
C ALA A 269 11.32 0.93 10.10
N THR A 270 11.54 2.22 9.88
CA THR A 270 12.87 2.76 9.59
C THR A 270 13.75 2.86 10.85
N ASN A 271 13.19 3.33 11.96
CA ASN A 271 14.00 3.71 13.14
C ASN A 271 14.09 2.59 14.18
N VAL A 272 13.19 1.59 14.13
CA VAL A 272 13.16 0.49 15.10
C VAL A 272 13.43 -0.86 14.44
N PHE A 273 12.61 -1.27 13.48
CA PHE A 273 12.70 -2.62 12.92
C PHE A 273 13.88 -2.79 11.95
N THR A 274 14.19 -1.80 11.12
CA THR A 274 15.36 -1.82 10.22
C THR A 274 16.69 -2.01 10.97
N PRO A 275 17.00 -1.27 12.06
CA PRO A 275 18.23 -1.49 12.81
C PRO A 275 18.32 -2.86 13.48
N ILE A 276 17.20 -3.44 13.92
CA ILE A 276 17.19 -4.75 14.58
C ILE A 276 17.45 -5.86 13.57
N LEU A 277 16.84 -5.79 12.37
CA LEU A 277 17.07 -6.76 11.30
C LEU A 277 18.40 -6.58 10.56
N GLY A 278 19.08 -5.44 10.72
CA GLY A 278 20.30 -5.12 9.97
C GLY A 278 20.08 -4.87 8.47
N ARG A 279 18.83 -4.87 8.00
CA ARG A 279 18.44 -4.59 6.61
C ARG A 279 17.13 -3.82 6.55
N ARG A 280 16.84 -3.24 5.37
CA ARG A 280 15.67 -2.41 5.18
C ARG A 280 14.37 -3.15 5.47
N PHE A 281 13.63 -2.64 6.44
CA PHE A 281 12.28 -3.05 6.76
C PHE A 281 11.28 -1.97 6.32
N HIS A 282 10.15 -2.38 5.74
CA HIS A 282 9.03 -1.49 5.45
C HIS A 282 7.70 -2.23 5.73
N PRO A 283 6.63 -1.52 6.10
CA PRO A 283 5.42 -2.19 6.59
C PRO A 283 4.80 -3.20 5.61
N HIS A 284 4.98 -3.01 4.30
CA HIS A 284 4.44 -3.92 3.29
C HIS A 284 5.19 -5.25 3.22
N ILE A 285 6.45 -5.29 3.71
CA ILE A 285 7.26 -6.51 3.70
C ILE A 285 6.67 -7.61 4.59
N LEU A 286 5.91 -7.24 5.64
CA LEU A 286 5.20 -8.21 6.49
C LEU A 286 4.15 -9.01 5.73
N ARG A 287 3.52 -8.36 4.75
CA ARG A 287 2.55 -9.02 3.89
C ARG A 287 3.24 -9.97 2.90
N GLU A 288 4.41 -9.59 2.40
CA GLU A 288 5.28 -10.43 1.56
C GLU A 288 5.78 -11.62 2.38
N ALA A 289 6.27 -11.39 3.61
CA ALA A 289 6.67 -12.43 4.55
C ALA A 289 5.54 -13.42 4.85
N ARG A 290 4.34 -12.92 5.18
CA ARG A 290 3.19 -13.81 5.46
C ARG A 290 2.82 -14.67 4.26
N ALA A 291 2.91 -14.12 3.04
CA ALA A 291 2.66 -14.89 1.82
C ALA A 291 3.72 -15.97 1.61
N THR A 292 4.99 -15.61 1.71
CA THR A 292 6.13 -16.52 1.51
C THR A 292 6.12 -17.64 2.56
N ILE A 293 6.09 -17.30 3.84
CA ILE A 293 6.06 -18.27 4.94
C ILE A 293 4.84 -19.19 4.81
N GLY A 294 3.66 -18.62 4.51
CA GLY A 294 2.45 -19.43 4.36
C GLY A 294 2.53 -20.46 3.25
N VAL A 295 3.14 -20.13 2.12
CA VAL A 295 3.24 -21.05 0.98
C VAL A 295 4.46 -21.97 1.12
N VAL A 296 5.64 -21.41 1.41
CA VAL A 296 6.92 -22.13 1.37
C VAL A 296 7.15 -22.97 2.63
N GLU A 297 6.95 -22.36 3.81
CA GLU A 297 7.25 -23.04 5.08
C GLU A 297 6.04 -23.80 5.66
N GLU A 298 4.82 -23.21 5.56
CA GLU A 298 3.60 -23.81 6.13
C GLU A 298 2.84 -24.69 5.12
N GLY A 299 3.29 -24.79 3.87
CA GLY A 299 2.65 -25.61 2.82
C GLY A 299 1.21 -25.21 2.49
N LYS A 300 0.84 -23.95 2.72
CA LYS A 300 -0.52 -23.47 2.41
C LYS A 300 -0.67 -23.23 0.92
N SER A 301 -1.85 -23.53 0.38
CA SER A 301 -2.11 -23.25 -1.03
C SER A 301 -2.10 -21.75 -1.32
N ILE A 302 -1.70 -21.38 -2.54
CA ILE A 302 -1.71 -19.99 -3.04
C ILE A 302 -3.12 -19.40 -2.92
N GLU A 303 -4.17 -20.19 -3.18
CA GLU A 303 -5.57 -19.78 -3.09
C GLU A 303 -5.97 -19.45 -1.63
N SER A 304 -5.48 -20.21 -0.66
CA SER A 304 -5.70 -19.93 0.76
C SER A 304 -5.04 -18.62 1.17
N MET A 305 -3.79 -18.41 0.74
CA MET A 305 -3.08 -17.16 0.98
C MET A 305 -3.71 -15.98 0.22
N GLN A 306 -4.18 -16.19 -1.02
CA GLN A 306 -4.94 -15.18 -1.76
C GLN A 306 -6.17 -14.72 -0.97
N LYS A 307 -6.93 -15.63 -0.40
CA LYS A 307 -8.12 -15.32 0.42
C LYS A 307 -7.74 -14.56 1.69
N LEU A 308 -6.72 -15.01 2.42
CA LEU A 308 -6.22 -14.33 3.62
C LEU A 308 -5.80 -12.89 3.30
N LEU A 309 -4.99 -12.73 2.28
CA LEU A 309 -4.45 -11.44 1.86
C LEU A 309 -5.52 -10.56 1.18
N GLY A 310 -6.59 -11.14 0.63
CA GLY A 310 -7.62 -10.43 -0.13
C GLY A 310 -7.08 -9.89 -1.46
N HIS A 311 -6.34 -10.71 -2.20
CA HIS A 311 -5.94 -10.42 -3.57
C HIS A 311 -7.05 -10.75 -4.54
N ASN A 312 -7.19 -9.96 -5.62
CA ASN A 312 -8.20 -10.21 -6.65
C ASN A 312 -7.78 -11.34 -7.61
N SER A 313 -6.48 -11.61 -7.74
CA SER A 313 -5.93 -12.70 -8.57
C SER A 313 -4.84 -13.46 -7.82
N SER A 314 -4.67 -14.74 -8.16
CA SER A 314 -3.58 -15.59 -7.66
C SER A 314 -2.21 -15.11 -8.12
N GLU A 315 -2.09 -14.56 -9.33
CA GLU A 315 -0.86 -13.94 -9.84
C GLU A 315 -0.30 -12.88 -8.89
N THR A 316 -1.18 -12.05 -8.30
CA THR A 316 -0.75 -11.06 -7.30
C THR A 316 -0.18 -11.73 -6.04
N THR A 317 -0.67 -12.91 -5.66
CA THR A 317 -0.14 -13.66 -4.52
C THR A 317 1.19 -14.30 -4.88
N GLN A 318 1.33 -14.86 -6.07
CA GLN A 318 2.57 -15.45 -6.57
C GLN A 318 3.72 -14.44 -6.60
N ILE A 319 3.47 -13.18 -6.98
CA ILE A 319 4.48 -12.10 -6.95
C ILE A 319 5.03 -11.87 -5.51
N TYR A 320 4.22 -12.13 -4.49
CA TYR A 320 4.65 -11.98 -3.09
C TYR A 320 5.32 -13.23 -2.51
N VAL A 321 5.18 -14.37 -3.15
CA VAL A 321 5.88 -15.60 -2.76
C VAL A 321 7.27 -15.54 -3.36
N ILE A 322 8.23 -15.12 -2.55
CA ILE A 322 9.64 -15.09 -2.92
C ILE A 322 10.18 -16.47 -2.54
N ARG A 323 10.50 -17.28 -3.53
CA ARG A 323 11.27 -18.50 -3.37
C ARG A 323 12.74 -18.10 -3.55
N GLU A 324 13.61 -18.54 -2.68
CA GLU A 324 15.02 -18.67 -3.05
C GLU A 324 15.02 -19.66 -4.22
N ASP A 325 15.75 -19.34 -5.28
CA ASP A 325 15.95 -20.27 -6.37
C ASP A 325 16.66 -21.48 -5.75
N ASP A 326 15.88 -22.47 -5.35
CA ASP A 326 16.39 -23.77 -4.98
C ASP A 326 16.90 -24.38 -6.29
N ASP A 327 18.22 -24.43 -6.43
CA ASP A 327 18.89 -25.18 -7.48
C ASP A 327 18.48 -26.68 -7.42
N ASP A 328 17.92 -27.15 -6.30
CA ASP A 328 17.42 -28.49 -6.09
C ASP A 328 16.34 -28.91 -7.11
N ASP A 329 15.43 -28.00 -7.50
CA ASP A 329 14.44 -28.28 -8.56
C ASP A 329 15.10 -28.37 -9.96
N ILE A 330 16.30 -27.81 -10.12
CA ILE A 330 17.06 -27.86 -11.38
C ILE A 330 17.92 -29.11 -11.43
N ASP A 331 18.44 -29.55 -10.28
CA ASP A 331 19.26 -30.74 -10.18
C ASP A 331 18.52 -32.01 -10.62
N GLU A 332 17.19 -32.10 -10.40
CA GLU A 332 16.35 -33.19 -10.93
C GLU A 332 16.32 -33.23 -12.48
N LEU A 333 16.63 -32.15 -13.17
CA LEU A 333 16.69 -32.15 -14.65
C LEU A 333 17.99 -32.73 -15.18
N PHE A 334 18.98 -33.00 -14.31
CA PHE A 334 20.30 -33.53 -14.67
C PHE A 334 20.54 -34.94 -14.16
N ILE A 335 19.54 -35.56 -13.52
CA ILE A 335 19.53 -36.99 -13.13
C ILE A 335 18.82 -37.79 -14.25
#